data_4c92da486d26f6071824ea604630587e
#
_entry.id   4c92da486d26f6071824ea604630587e
#
_cell.length_a   1.000
_cell.length_b   1.000
_cell.length_c   1.000
_cell.angle_alpha   90.00
_cell.angle_beta   90.00
_cell.angle_gamma   90.00
#
_symmetry.space_group_name_H-M   'P 1'
#
loop_
_entity.id
_entity.type
_entity.pdbx_description
1 polymer ?
#
loop_
_entity_poly.entity_id
_entity_poly.type
_entity_poly.pdbx_seq_one_letter_code
_entity_poly.pdbx_strand_id
1 'polypeptide(L)'
;MKTPCDTPAVLLADKLHFQYLEPALFTNFSVRVMPGVTLVCGGSGRGKSTLLRLLAGVQPLSAGQLHIHGICLQDEPEAYRQQVLWTEPRSTVFDELTALQYFELQRRTYGGFTTSHLAGLIKGLNLEPHVNKPLYMLSTGSKRKVWLAAAFASSAAVTLIDEPFAALDTDSTGFALQLLEDAATHGARAWVIAHFEQPGKVALAGRIDLGD
;
A
#
# COMPACT_ATOMS: atom_id res chain seq x y z
N MET A 1 23.68 -8.26 -21.01
CA MET A 1 22.88 -7.08 -20.65
C MET A 1 21.43 -7.44 -20.95
N LYS A 2 20.59 -7.64 -19.91
CA LYS A 2 19.14 -7.84 -20.12
C LYS A 2 18.54 -6.49 -20.49
N THR A 3 17.80 -6.43 -21.57
CA THR A 3 17.06 -5.25 -22.02
C THR A 3 16.04 -4.83 -20.95
N PRO A 4 15.74 -3.53 -20.76
CA PRO A 4 14.80 -3.05 -19.73
C PRO A 4 13.35 -3.52 -19.87
N CYS A 5 13.03 -4.36 -20.85
CA CYS A 5 11.67 -4.79 -21.17
C CYS A 5 11.29 -6.15 -20.57
N ASP A 6 12.19 -6.84 -19.83
CA ASP A 6 11.97 -8.22 -19.38
C ASP A 6 11.55 -8.38 -17.92
N THR A 7 11.39 -7.30 -17.15
CA THR A 7 10.89 -7.42 -15.77
C THR A 7 9.37 -7.62 -15.80
N PRO A 8 8.85 -8.74 -15.28
CA PRO A 8 7.40 -8.96 -15.26
C PRO A 8 6.73 -7.99 -14.29
N ALA A 9 5.53 -7.54 -14.63
CA ALA A 9 4.71 -6.77 -13.72
C ALA A 9 4.38 -7.61 -12.48
N VAL A 10 4.42 -7.00 -11.29
CA VAL A 10 4.02 -7.64 -10.03
C VAL A 10 2.51 -7.74 -9.95
N LEU A 11 1.81 -6.63 -10.32
CA LEU A 11 0.35 -6.58 -10.38
C LEU A 11 -0.09 -6.17 -11.77
N LEU A 12 -1.10 -6.86 -12.29
CA LEU A 12 -1.77 -6.56 -13.55
C LEU A 12 -3.25 -6.31 -13.28
N ALA A 13 -3.74 -5.16 -13.69
CA ALA A 13 -5.16 -4.86 -13.79
C ALA A 13 -5.53 -4.83 -15.27
N ASP A 14 -6.51 -5.62 -15.68
CA ASP A 14 -6.97 -5.69 -17.08
C ASP A 14 -8.44 -5.35 -17.19
N LYS A 15 -8.73 -4.29 -17.97
CA LYS A 15 -10.08 -3.83 -18.34
C LYS A 15 -11.03 -3.67 -17.16
N LEU A 16 -10.52 -3.11 -16.04
CA LEU A 16 -11.34 -2.87 -14.86
C LEU A 16 -12.51 -1.94 -15.20
N HIS A 17 -13.69 -2.33 -14.74
CA HIS A 17 -14.87 -1.49 -14.73
C HIS A 17 -15.40 -1.37 -13.32
N PHE A 18 -15.68 -0.15 -12.90
CA PHE A 18 -16.22 0.11 -11.57
C PHE A 18 -17.06 1.39 -11.52
N GLN A 19 -18.19 1.32 -10.84
CA GLN A 19 -19.06 2.47 -10.56
C GLN A 19 -19.66 2.33 -9.16
N TYR A 20 -19.81 3.44 -8.46
CA TYR A 20 -20.69 3.55 -7.30
C TYR A 20 -22.10 3.93 -7.76
N LEU A 21 -22.16 4.95 -8.62
CA LEU A 21 -23.32 5.52 -9.28
C LEU A 21 -22.87 5.95 -10.69
N GLU A 22 -23.80 6.26 -11.59
CA GLU A 22 -23.43 6.84 -12.88
C GLU A 22 -22.95 8.29 -12.73
N PRO A 23 -21.93 8.72 -13.47
CA PRO A 23 -21.15 7.93 -14.44
C PRO A 23 -20.15 6.97 -13.78
N ALA A 24 -19.69 5.96 -14.55
CA ALA A 24 -18.68 5.01 -14.09
C ALA A 24 -17.37 5.72 -13.71
N LEU A 25 -16.78 5.31 -12.57
CA LEU A 25 -15.52 5.86 -12.10
C LEU A 25 -14.33 5.34 -12.90
N PHE A 26 -14.37 4.04 -13.25
CA PHE A 26 -13.39 3.41 -14.11
C PHE A 26 -14.11 2.64 -15.24
N THR A 27 -13.68 2.88 -16.48
CA THR A 27 -14.19 2.18 -17.66
C THR A 27 -13.03 1.66 -18.47
N ASN A 28 -12.94 0.33 -18.64
CA ASN A 28 -11.88 -0.34 -19.40
C ASN A 28 -10.47 0.06 -18.94
N PHE A 29 -10.30 0.29 -17.64
CA PHE A 29 -9.04 0.74 -17.05
C PHE A 29 -8.06 -0.42 -16.96
N SER A 30 -6.86 -0.26 -17.53
CA SER A 30 -5.82 -1.28 -17.47
C SER A 30 -4.51 -0.65 -17.01
N VAL A 31 -3.78 -1.35 -16.12
CA VAL A 31 -2.47 -0.90 -15.63
C VAL A 31 -1.59 -2.10 -15.29
N ARG A 32 -0.29 -1.91 -15.52
CA ARG A 32 0.78 -2.83 -15.10
C ARG A 32 1.62 -2.14 -14.03
N VAL A 33 1.64 -2.73 -12.84
CA VAL A 33 2.46 -2.22 -11.73
C VAL A 33 3.75 -3.02 -11.68
N MET A 34 4.84 -2.31 -11.91
CA MET A 34 6.19 -2.87 -11.91
C MET A 34 6.76 -2.90 -10.48
N PRO A 35 7.83 -3.68 -10.22
CA PRO A 35 8.60 -3.55 -8.99
C PRO A 35 9.06 -2.10 -8.77
N GLY A 36 9.09 -1.66 -7.51
CA GLY A 36 9.41 -0.27 -7.13
C GLY A 36 8.16 0.51 -6.74
N VAL A 37 8.23 1.84 -6.78
CA VAL A 37 7.17 2.74 -6.33
C VAL A 37 6.35 3.28 -7.51
N THR A 38 5.05 3.04 -7.50
CA THR A 38 4.08 3.62 -8.42
C THR A 38 3.24 4.66 -7.69
N LEU A 39 3.18 5.87 -8.23
CA LEU A 39 2.34 6.96 -7.72
C LEU A 39 0.98 6.95 -8.39
N VAL A 40 -0.08 6.96 -7.59
CA VAL A 40 -1.44 7.28 -8.03
C VAL A 40 -1.75 8.72 -7.65
N CYS A 41 -1.89 9.60 -8.63
CA CYS A 41 -2.18 11.02 -8.43
C CYS A 41 -3.50 11.42 -9.12
N GLY A 42 -3.95 12.63 -8.86
CA GLY A 42 -5.19 13.21 -9.38
C GLY A 42 -5.90 14.05 -8.33
N GLY A 43 -6.87 14.83 -8.74
CA GLY A 43 -7.66 15.72 -7.89
C GLY A 43 -8.42 15.00 -6.77
N SER A 44 -9.00 15.76 -5.87
CA SER A 44 -9.88 15.21 -4.81
C SER A 44 -11.10 14.55 -5.43
N GLY A 45 -11.50 13.37 -4.91
CA GLY A 45 -12.68 12.66 -5.43
C GLY A 45 -12.44 11.86 -6.72
N ARG A 46 -11.27 11.91 -7.34
CA ARG A 46 -10.97 11.20 -8.61
C ARG A 46 -10.81 9.68 -8.48
N GLY A 47 -11.04 9.11 -7.31
CA GLY A 47 -11.07 7.67 -7.14
C GLY A 47 -9.73 7.04 -6.73
N LYS A 48 -8.73 7.81 -6.27
CA LYS A 48 -7.44 7.27 -5.79
C LYS A 48 -7.63 6.16 -4.77
N SER A 49 -8.34 6.45 -3.67
CA SER A 49 -8.63 5.45 -2.61
C SER A 49 -9.46 4.29 -3.14
N THR A 50 -10.39 4.55 -4.07
CA THR A 50 -11.20 3.51 -4.71
C THR A 50 -10.33 2.59 -5.54
N LEU A 51 -9.41 3.15 -6.35
CA LEU A 51 -8.46 2.34 -7.12
C LEU A 51 -7.64 1.43 -6.20
N LEU A 52 -7.10 1.97 -5.10
CA LEU A 52 -6.35 1.15 -4.15
C LEU A 52 -7.20 0.02 -3.55
N ARG A 53 -8.47 0.28 -3.18
CA ARG A 53 -9.40 -0.75 -2.68
C ARG A 53 -9.70 -1.82 -3.72
N LEU A 54 -9.85 -1.44 -4.99
CA LEU A 54 -10.02 -2.39 -6.10
C LEU A 54 -8.77 -3.26 -6.25
N LEU A 55 -7.58 -2.65 -6.31
CA LEU A 55 -6.31 -3.36 -6.41
C LEU A 55 -6.03 -4.25 -5.20
N ALA A 56 -6.53 -3.89 -4.01
CA ALA A 56 -6.46 -4.72 -2.81
C ALA A 56 -7.41 -5.93 -2.85
N GLY A 57 -8.35 -5.97 -3.78
CA GLY A 57 -9.40 -6.99 -3.82
C GLY A 57 -10.39 -6.92 -2.65
N VAL A 58 -10.49 -5.76 -1.98
CA VAL A 58 -11.47 -5.52 -0.90
C VAL A 58 -12.75 -4.85 -1.41
N GLN A 59 -12.66 -4.19 -2.56
CA GLN A 59 -13.81 -3.65 -3.28
C GLN A 59 -14.10 -4.53 -4.50
N PRO A 60 -15.31 -5.09 -4.65
CA PRO A 60 -15.63 -5.92 -5.81
C PRO A 60 -15.62 -5.10 -7.11
N LEU A 61 -15.11 -5.71 -8.17
CA LEU A 61 -15.14 -5.17 -9.53
C LEU A 61 -16.50 -5.41 -10.16
N SER A 62 -16.96 -4.48 -11.01
CA SER A 62 -18.11 -4.72 -11.90
C SER A 62 -17.72 -5.59 -13.11
N ALA A 63 -16.50 -5.43 -13.64
CA ALA A 63 -15.90 -6.26 -14.68
C ALA A 63 -14.37 -6.07 -14.70
N GLY A 64 -13.66 -6.94 -15.44
CA GLY A 64 -12.21 -6.96 -15.55
C GLY A 64 -11.56 -7.98 -14.64
N GLN A 65 -10.22 -8.03 -14.65
CA GLN A 65 -9.44 -9.00 -13.89
C GLN A 65 -8.25 -8.35 -13.19
N LEU A 66 -7.87 -8.94 -12.06
CA LEU A 66 -6.68 -8.56 -11.29
C LEU A 66 -5.80 -9.78 -11.07
N HIS A 67 -4.50 -9.61 -11.32
CA HIS A 67 -3.52 -10.68 -11.13
C HIS A 67 -2.31 -10.16 -10.34
N ILE A 68 -1.79 -10.97 -9.42
CA ILE A 68 -0.48 -10.76 -8.78
C ILE A 68 0.31 -12.04 -8.94
N HIS A 69 1.48 -11.95 -9.58
CA HIS A 69 2.32 -13.12 -9.88
C HIS A 69 1.55 -14.28 -10.55
N GLY A 70 0.57 -13.95 -11.38
CA GLY A 70 -0.28 -14.94 -12.06
C GLY A 70 -1.48 -15.43 -11.25
N ILE A 71 -1.59 -15.10 -9.96
CA ILE A 71 -2.75 -15.44 -9.13
C ILE A 71 -3.88 -14.45 -9.46
N CYS A 72 -5.02 -14.98 -9.94
CA CYS A 72 -6.19 -14.18 -10.32
C CYS A 72 -7.10 -13.96 -9.11
N LEU A 73 -7.51 -12.70 -8.85
CA LEU A 73 -8.43 -12.39 -7.76
C LEU A 73 -9.77 -13.12 -7.86
N GLN A 74 -10.29 -13.28 -9.09
CA GLN A 74 -11.60 -13.87 -9.32
C GLN A 74 -11.60 -15.39 -9.08
N ASP A 75 -10.47 -16.04 -9.35
CA ASP A 75 -10.33 -17.49 -9.24
C ASP A 75 -9.82 -17.90 -7.84
N GLU A 76 -8.86 -17.15 -7.30
CA GLU A 76 -8.17 -17.44 -6.03
C GLU A 76 -8.15 -16.22 -5.10
N PRO A 77 -9.31 -15.74 -4.62
CA PRO A 77 -9.40 -14.46 -3.90
C PRO A 77 -8.60 -14.41 -2.60
N GLU A 78 -8.48 -15.52 -1.89
CA GLU A 78 -7.70 -15.59 -0.63
C GLU A 78 -6.20 -15.56 -0.93
N ALA A 79 -5.73 -16.36 -1.90
CA ALA A 79 -4.33 -16.38 -2.32
C ALA A 79 -3.90 -15.02 -2.87
N TYR A 80 -4.77 -14.34 -3.65
CA TYR A 80 -4.52 -12.98 -4.12
C TYR A 80 -4.34 -12.00 -2.95
N ARG A 81 -5.28 -11.98 -1.99
CA ARG A 81 -5.25 -11.05 -0.86
C ARG A 81 -4.05 -11.28 0.06
N GLN A 82 -3.54 -12.49 0.15
CA GLN A 82 -2.29 -12.79 0.88
C GLN A 82 -1.05 -12.18 0.21
N GLN A 83 -1.12 -11.77 -1.05
CA GLN A 83 -0.04 -11.07 -1.75
C GLN A 83 -0.11 -9.55 -1.58
N VAL A 84 -1.21 -9.00 -1.05
CA VAL A 84 -1.45 -7.55 -0.96
C VAL A 84 -1.57 -7.10 0.47
N LEU A 85 -0.67 -6.23 0.92
CA LEU A 85 -0.89 -5.46 2.13
C LEU A 85 -1.57 -4.14 1.77
N TRP A 86 -2.78 -3.97 2.26
CA TRP A 86 -3.57 -2.75 2.14
C TRP A 86 -3.71 -2.07 3.51
N THR A 87 -3.35 -0.80 3.59
CA THR A 87 -3.54 0.00 4.79
C THR A 87 -4.69 0.97 4.58
N GLU A 88 -5.84 0.68 5.18
CA GLU A 88 -6.99 1.58 5.11
C GLU A 88 -6.92 2.63 6.22
N PRO A 89 -6.70 3.92 5.89
CA PRO A 89 -6.44 4.97 6.89
C PRO A 89 -7.57 5.21 7.91
N ARG A 90 -8.79 4.82 7.55
CA ARG A 90 -10.00 5.04 8.36
C ARG A 90 -10.58 3.74 8.96
N SER A 91 -9.87 2.63 8.80
CA SER A 91 -10.35 1.35 9.35
C SER A 91 -10.30 1.37 10.88
N THR A 92 -11.37 0.90 11.49
CA THR A 92 -11.49 0.68 12.94
C THR A 92 -11.44 -0.81 13.30
N VAL A 93 -11.28 -1.69 12.33
CA VAL A 93 -11.31 -3.16 12.50
C VAL A 93 -10.29 -3.65 13.53
N PHE A 94 -9.15 -2.96 13.64
CA PHE A 94 -8.06 -3.34 14.54
C PHE A 94 -7.96 -2.44 15.77
N ASP A 95 -8.93 -1.57 16.01
CA ASP A 95 -8.85 -0.53 17.04
C ASP A 95 -8.63 -1.08 18.46
N GLU A 96 -9.15 -2.26 18.77
CA GLU A 96 -8.96 -2.93 20.06
C GLU A 96 -7.59 -3.59 20.23
N LEU A 97 -6.83 -3.79 19.15
CA LEU A 97 -5.49 -4.36 19.24
C LEU A 97 -4.47 -3.30 19.65
N THR A 98 -3.46 -3.71 20.42
CA THR A 98 -2.26 -2.90 20.56
C THR A 98 -1.43 -2.92 19.27
N ALA A 99 -0.53 -1.93 19.10
CA ALA A 99 0.36 -1.93 17.93
C ALA A 99 1.18 -3.23 17.84
N LEU A 100 1.67 -3.78 18.95
CA LEU A 100 2.39 -5.06 18.97
C LEU A 100 1.50 -6.23 18.53
N GLN A 101 0.26 -6.29 19.00
CA GLN A 101 -0.69 -7.33 18.57
C GLN A 101 -1.02 -7.22 17.09
N TYR A 102 -1.15 -5.98 16.58
CA TYR A 102 -1.35 -5.74 15.17
C TYR A 102 -0.14 -6.21 14.33
N PHE A 103 1.10 -5.89 14.76
CA PHE A 103 2.30 -6.39 14.08
C PHE A 103 2.39 -7.91 14.06
N GLU A 104 2.04 -8.57 15.17
CA GLU A 104 2.02 -10.03 15.23
C GLU A 104 0.97 -10.64 14.27
N LEU A 105 -0.21 -10.01 14.16
CA LEU A 105 -1.22 -10.41 13.19
C LEU A 105 -0.71 -10.27 11.76
N GLN A 106 -0.11 -9.13 11.41
CA GLN A 106 0.44 -8.89 10.08
C GLN A 106 1.61 -9.84 9.77
N ARG A 107 2.45 -10.16 10.76
CA ARG A 107 3.54 -11.13 10.63
C ARG A 107 3.04 -12.52 10.25
N ARG A 108 1.93 -12.96 10.84
CA ARG A 108 1.31 -14.27 10.52
C ARG A 108 0.72 -14.30 9.12
N THR A 109 0.21 -13.18 8.66
CA THR A 109 -0.44 -13.08 7.34
C THR A 109 0.59 -12.96 6.21
N TYR A 110 1.62 -12.12 6.37
CA TYR A 110 2.50 -11.75 5.26
C TYR A 110 3.93 -12.26 5.40
N GLY A 111 4.34 -12.75 6.56
CA GLY A 111 5.75 -13.10 6.81
C GLY A 111 6.69 -11.89 6.78
N GLY A 112 7.99 -12.15 6.68
CA GLY A 112 9.01 -11.10 6.51
C GLY A 112 9.34 -10.24 7.73
N PHE A 113 8.54 -10.25 8.76
CA PHE A 113 8.72 -9.48 9.99
C PHE A 113 9.88 -10.05 10.83
N THR A 114 11.10 -9.57 10.61
CA THR A 114 12.21 -9.85 11.52
C THR A 114 12.15 -8.92 12.73
N THR A 115 12.50 -9.42 13.90
CA THR A 115 12.46 -8.62 15.14
C THR A 115 13.34 -7.37 15.05
N SER A 116 14.56 -7.50 14.49
CA SER A 116 15.48 -6.39 14.33
C SER A 116 14.97 -5.31 13.37
N HIS A 117 14.37 -5.70 12.24
CA HIS A 117 13.82 -4.77 11.28
C HIS A 117 12.63 -4.00 11.88
N LEU A 118 11.68 -4.72 12.51
CA LEU A 118 10.53 -4.08 13.16
C LEU A 118 10.97 -3.11 14.28
N ALA A 119 11.97 -3.46 15.09
CA ALA A 119 12.49 -2.57 16.12
C ALA A 119 13.08 -1.26 15.53
N GLY A 120 13.76 -1.35 14.38
CA GLY A 120 14.26 -0.18 13.65
C GLY A 120 13.12 0.72 13.16
N LEU A 121 12.05 0.14 12.62
CA LEU A 121 10.86 0.86 12.17
C LEU A 121 10.12 1.54 13.32
N ILE A 122 9.92 0.83 14.44
CA ILE A 122 9.32 1.38 15.66
C ILE A 122 10.09 2.61 16.14
N LYS A 123 11.42 2.51 16.20
CA LYS A 123 12.29 3.61 16.61
C LYS A 123 12.25 4.77 15.63
N GLY A 124 12.43 4.49 14.33
CA GLY A 124 12.47 5.53 13.28
C GLY A 124 11.17 6.30 13.11
N LEU A 125 10.03 5.66 13.44
CA LEU A 125 8.71 6.29 13.43
C LEU A 125 8.30 6.85 14.81
N ASN A 126 9.18 6.85 15.82
CA ASN A 126 8.88 7.33 17.19
C ASN A 126 7.64 6.63 17.79
N LEU A 127 7.52 5.31 17.61
CA LEU A 127 6.39 4.52 18.08
C LEU A 127 6.57 3.91 19.47
N GLU A 128 7.78 3.92 20.06
CA GLU A 128 8.07 3.25 21.34
C GLU A 128 7.06 3.60 22.45
N PRO A 129 6.61 4.87 22.64
CA PRO A 129 5.64 5.21 23.68
C PRO A 129 4.23 4.68 23.41
N HIS A 130 4.00 4.12 22.21
CA HIS A 130 2.68 3.78 21.70
C HIS A 130 2.45 2.28 21.48
N VAL A 131 3.50 1.46 21.44
CA VAL A 131 3.43 0.05 21.00
C VAL A 131 2.51 -0.82 21.87
N ASN A 132 2.36 -0.50 23.15
CA ASN A 132 1.50 -1.23 24.08
C ASN A 132 0.10 -0.62 24.25
N LYS A 133 -0.21 0.46 23.54
CA LYS A 133 -1.53 1.10 23.60
C LYS A 133 -2.46 0.50 22.54
N PRO A 134 -3.74 0.27 22.86
CA PRO A 134 -4.75 -0.05 21.83
C PRO A 134 -4.81 1.04 20.77
N LEU A 135 -5.06 0.65 19.51
CA LEU A 135 -5.04 1.59 18.39
C LEU A 135 -6.09 2.70 18.53
N TYR A 136 -7.25 2.43 19.18
CA TYR A 136 -8.26 3.48 19.41
C TYR A 136 -7.74 4.63 20.30
N MET A 137 -6.71 4.39 21.13
CA MET A 137 -6.09 5.41 21.98
C MET A 137 -5.03 6.26 21.25
N LEU A 138 -4.67 5.89 20.02
CA LEU A 138 -3.66 6.57 19.24
C LEU A 138 -4.27 7.72 18.41
N SER A 139 -3.50 8.79 18.25
CA SER A 139 -3.84 9.82 17.26
C SER A 139 -3.84 9.23 15.84
N THR A 140 -4.49 9.91 14.92
CA THR A 140 -4.49 9.54 13.49
C THR A 140 -3.07 9.37 12.94
N GLY A 141 -2.15 10.27 13.32
CA GLY A 141 -0.74 10.18 12.92
C GLY A 141 -0.05 8.96 13.52
N SER A 142 -0.27 8.68 14.81
CA SER A 142 0.33 7.50 15.46
C SER A 142 -0.22 6.19 14.89
N LYS A 143 -1.52 6.09 14.61
CA LYS A 143 -2.08 4.93 13.89
C LYS A 143 -1.42 4.75 12.52
N ARG A 144 -1.24 5.85 11.77
CA ARG A 144 -0.59 5.80 10.45
C ARG A 144 0.84 5.29 10.53
N LYS A 145 1.60 5.71 11.52
CA LYS A 145 2.95 5.19 11.78
C LYS A 145 2.95 3.67 12.03
N VAL A 146 1.96 3.15 12.77
CA VAL A 146 1.80 1.69 12.98
C VAL A 146 1.57 0.97 11.66
N TRP A 147 0.70 1.50 10.80
CA TRP A 147 0.44 0.89 9.49
C TRP A 147 1.66 0.95 8.57
N LEU A 148 2.39 2.07 8.56
CA LEU A 148 3.63 2.20 7.79
C LEU A 148 4.68 1.20 8.30
N ALA A 149 4.88 1.08 9.63
CA ALA A 149 5.80 0.10 10.19
C ALA A 149 5.44 -1.33 9.74
N ALA A 150 4.17 -1.70 9.79
CA ALA A 150 3.71 -3.01 9.30
C ALA A 150 3.96 -3.18 7.79
N ALA A 151 3.67 -2.16 6.99
CA ALA A 151 3.87 -2.18 5.55
C ALA A 151 5.33 -2.42 5.17
N PHE A 152 6.26 -1.71 5.80
CA PHE A 152 7.69 -1.86 5.55
C PHE A 152 8.28 -3.14 6.15
N ALA A 153 7.72 -3.64 7.27
CA ALA A 153 8.15 -4.90 7.87
C ALA A 153 7.69 -6.13 7.06
N SER A 154 6.57 -6.05 6.33
CA SER A 154 5.97 -7.18 5.63
C SER A 154 6.74 -7.60 4.40
N SER A 155 6.53 -8.87 3.94
CA SER A 155 7.02 -9.40 2.67
C SER A 155 5.93 -9.47 1.58
N ALA A 156 4.80 -8.78 1.75
CA ALA A 156 3.74 -8.76 0.74
C ALA A 156 4.29 -8.33 -0.63
N ALA A 157 3.88 -9.01 -1.69
CA ALA A 157 4.34 -8.71 -3.05
C ALA A 157 3.92 -7.30 -3.49
N VAL A 158 2.72 -6.88 -3.06
CA VAL A 158 2.17 -5.55 -3.32
C VAL A 158 1.83 -4.87 -2.01
N THR A 159 2.22 -3.62 -1.87
CA THR A 159 1.83 -2.76 -0.74
C THR A 159 1.12 -1.52 -1.28
N LEU A 160 -0.09 -1.30 -0.77
CA LEU A 160 -0.95 -0.19 -1.17
C LEU A 160 -1.12 0.77 0.00
N ILE A 161 -0.78 2.05 -0.17
CA ILE A 161 -0.84 3.05 0.89
C ILE A 161 -1.57 4.30 0.40
N ASP A 162 -2.64 4.67 1.10
CA ASP A 162 -3.39 5.89 0.83
C ASP A 162 -2.89 7.02 1.74
N GLU A 163 -2.41 8.10 1.12
CA GLU A 163 -1.89 9.29 1.79
C GLU A 163 -0.83 8.96 2.87
N PRO A 164 0.34 8.40 2.49
CA PRO A 164 1.34 7.87 3.43
C PRO A 164 1.82 8.87 4.47
N PHE A 165 1.85 10.16 4.14
CA PHE A 165 2.45 11.21 4.97
C PHE A 165 1.43 12.05 5.75
N ALA A 166 0.13 11.88 5.51
CA ALA A 166 -0.89 12.71 6.16
C ALA A 166 -0.86 12.53 7.69
N ALA A 167 -0.88 13.64 8.41
CA ALA A 167 -0.83 13.71 9.88
C ALA A 167 0.46 13.15 10.53
N LEU A 168 1.53 12.94 9.78
CA LEU A 168 2.86 12.64 10.34
C LEU A 168 3.55 13.93 10.78
N ASP A 169 4.40 13.80 11.80
CA ASP A 169 5.39 14.83 12.13
C ASP A 169 6.55 14.82 11.11
N THR A 170 7.37 15.86 11.14
CA THR A 170 8.47 16.07 10.19
C THR A 170 9.49 14.92 10.19
N ASP A 171 9.88 14.43 11.38
CA ASP A 171 10.89 13.38 11.52
C ASP A 171 10.37 12.06 10.95
N SER A 172 9.14 11.69 11.30
CA SER A 172 8.48 10.48 10.78
C SER A 172 8.24 10.56 9.28
N THR A 173 7.92 11.75 8.75
CA THR A 173 7.80 11.99 7.30
C THR A 173 9.14 11.77 6.61
N GLY A 174 10.22 12.35 7.14
CA GLY A 174 11.57 12.18 6.61
C GLY A 174 12.00 10.70 6.61
N PHE A 175 11.75 9.99 7.70
CA PHE A 175 12.06 8.56 7.79
C PHE A 175 11.23 7.71 6.81
N ALA A 176 9.93 7.98 6.68
CA ALA A 176 9.07 7.27 5.73
C ALA A 176 9.47 7.53 4.26
N LEU A 177 9.90 8.75 3.93
CA LEU A 177 10.46 9.08 2.62
C LEU A 177 11.72 8.27 2.33
N GLN A 178 12.66 8.19 3.28
CA GLN A 178 13.88 7.39 3.15
C GLN A 178 13.55 5.91 2.90
N LEU A 179 12.60 5.35 3.64
CA LEU A 179 12.15 3.96 3.45
C LEU A 179 11.56 3.74 2.04
N LEU A 180 10.82 4.70 1.50
CA LEU A 180 10.29 4.62 0.14
C LEU A 180 11.39 4.78 -0.92
N GLU A 181 12.40 5.64 -0.71
CA GLU A 181 13.57 5.77 -1.58
C GLU A 181 14.34 4.44 -1.65
N ASP A 182 14.56 3.80 -0.49
CA ASP A 182 15.18 2.47 -0.43
C ASP A 182 14.33 1.41 -1.15
N ALA A 183 13.02 1.40 -0.91
CA ALA A 183 12.08 0.48 -1.56
C ALA A 183 12.02 0.66 -3.08
N ALA A 184 12.21 1.89 -3.58
CA ALA A 184 12.22 2.19 -5.02
C ALA A 184 13.43 1.59 -5.74
N THR A 185 14.56 1.39 -5.03
CA THR A 185 15.84 0.97 -5.63
C THR A 185 16.19 -0.49 -5.36
N HIS A 186 15.64 -1.11 -4.32
CA HIS A 186 16.12 -2.39 -3.78
C HIS A 186 15.02 -3.46 -3.70
N GLY A 187 14.10 -3.58 -4.62
CA GLY A 187 13.06 -4.54 -4.41
C GLY A 187 12.45 -5.22 -5.64
N ALA A 188 11.97 -6.44 -5.43
CA ALA A 188 11.07 -7.16 -6.33
C ALA A 188 9.59 -6.86 -6.03
N ARG A 189 9.31 -6.08 -4.97
CA ARG A 189 7.96 -5.72 -4.51
C ARG A 189 7.44 -4.49 -5.25
N ALA A 190 6.12 -4.40 -5.37
CA ALA A 190 5.44 -3.22 -5.87
C ALA A 190 4.85 -2.40 -4.71
N TRP A 191 5.10 -1.11 -4.71
CA TRP A 191 4.52 -0.14 -3.80
C TRP A 191 3.63 0.79 -4.60
N VAL A 192 2.35 0.85 -4.28
CA VAL A 192 1.42 1.78 -4.92
C VAL A 192 0.97 2.77 -3.86
N ILE A 193 1.33 4.03 -4.05
CA ILE A 193 1.02 5.10 -3.12
C ILE A 193 0.05 6.08 -3.76
N ALA A 194 -1.05 6.39 -3.09
CA ALA A 194 -1.93 7.48 -3.51
C ALA A 194 -1.49 8.76 -2.80
N HIS A 195 -1.10 9.76 -3.59
CA HIS A 195 -0.70 11.07 -3.08
C HIS A 195 -0.95 12.15 -4.14
N PHE A 196 -1.03 13.41 -3.75
CA PHE A 196 -1.31 14.51 -4.68
C PHE A 196 -0.10 14.84 -5.58
N GLU A 197 1.12 14.63 -5.10
CA GLU A 197 2.36 14.87 -5.85
C GLU A 197 3.42 13.78 -5.60
N GLN A 198 4.49 13.80 -6.36
CA GLN A 198 5.62 12.90 -6.17
C GLN A 198 6.30 13.17 -4.82
N PRO A 199 6.44 12.14 -3.96
CA PRO A 199 7.06 12.30 -2.65
C PRO A 199 8.58 12.53 -2.78
N GLY A 200 9.04 13.73 -2.46
CA GLY A 200 10.46 14.04 -2.40
C GLY A 200 11.24 13.60 -3.63
N LYS A 201 12.32 12.83 -3.42
CA LYS A 201 13.20 12.29 -4.46
C LYS A 201 12.95 10.82 -4.78
N VAL A 202 11.83 10.25 -4.33
CA VAL A 202 11.50 8.85 -4.57
C VAL A 202 11.46 8.57 -6.07
N ALA A 203 12.29 7.64 -6.55
CA ALA A 203 12.28 7.22 -7.94
C ALA A 203 11.00 6.44 -8.24
N LEU A 204 10.21 6.87 -9.21
CA LEU A 204 8.98 6.22 -9.58
C LEU A 204 9.20 5.17 -10.67
N ALA A 205 8.75 3.93 -10.42
CA ALA A 205 8.64 2.87 -11.41
C ALA A 205 7.41 3.06 -12.32
N GLY A 206 6.41 3.82 -11.86
CA GLY A 206 5.22 4.14 -12.61
C GLY A 206 4.43 5.33 -12.04
N ARG A 207 3.55 5.89 -12.88
CA ARG A 207 2.60 6.93 -12.49
C ARG A 207 1.24 6.62 -13.10
N ILE A 208 0.21 6.68 -12.26
CA ILE A 208 -1.18 6.56 -12.64
C ILE A 208 -1.83 7.91 -12.36
N ASP A 209 -2.20 8.63 -13.41
CA ASP A 209 -2.83 9.95 -13.30
C ASP A 209 -4.33 9.79 -13.55
N LEU A 210 -5.15 10.12 -12.55
CA LEU A 210 -6.61 10.04 -12.62
C LEU A 210 -7.27 11.37 -13.03
N GLY A 211 -6.45 12.36 -13.39
CA GLY A 211 -6.89 13.69 -13.80
C GLY A 211 -7.30 14.60 -12.63
N ASP A 212 -7.61 15.85 -12.98
CA ASP A 212 -8.05 16.91 -12.05
C ASP A 212 -9.57 17.04 -12.02
#